data_ab15b1d76100b1fc5bd8e4eaa81b8a9c
#
_entry.id   ab15b1d76100b1fc5bd8e4eaa81b8a9c
#
_cell.length_a   1.000
_cell.length_b   1.000
_cell.length_c   1.000
_cell.angle_alpha   90.00
_cell.angle_beta   90.00
_cell.angle_gamma   90.00
#
_symmetry.space_group_name_H-M   'P 1'
#
loop_
_entity.id
_entity.type
_entity.pdbx_description
1 polymer ?
#
loop_
_entity_poly.entity_id
_entity_poly.type
_entity_poly.pdbx_seq_one_letter_code
_entity_poly.pdbx_strand_id
1 'polypeptide(L)'
;MASLIHGHAYPPIVEAVTEQLRRGSGFMLATECEVAYAEHLCSRSPSFEKVRFMNSGTEAVMVTIKASRAFTGRPKIAKVEGAYHGAYDYAEVSQITNPTVWGDADRPNGVPVAHGTPAAALNDVIILPFNNTQRALELLEEHAEELACVLLDPMPHRVGMNPIEPEFLTAMRNWTKTNGSLLVFDEVITYRSDYGGLQMALEVEPDLTAMGKMIGGGFPVGGVAGRADVMDLMNPKGDNYVFPYSGTFSANPISMTAGHI
;
A
#
# COMPACT_ATOMS: atom_id res chain seq x y z
N MET A 1 -2.03 4.05 -18.77
CA MET A 1 -2.14 3.97 -17.31
C MET A 1 -1.24 2.86 -16.79
N ALA A 2 -0.86 2.87 -15.52
CA ALA A 2 0.20 2.01 -14.95
C ALA A 2 -0.14 0.51 -14.80
N SER A 3 -1.25 0.03 -15.34
CA SER A 3 -1.73 -1.36 -15.18
C SER A 3 -1.36 -2.31 -16.32
N LEU A 4 -0.98 -1.80 -17.48
CA LEU A 4 -0.70 -2.60 -18.67
C LEU A 4 0.69 -2.27 -19.22
N ILE A 5 1.72 -2.94 -18.72
CA ILE A 5 3.11 -2.72 -19.16
C ILE A 5 3.31 -3.21 -20.59
N HIS A 6 2.76 -4.39 -20.90
CA HIS A 6 2.88 -5.01 -22.21
C HIS A 6 1.84 -4.55 -23.24
N GLY A 7 0.95 -3.62 -22.85
CA GLY A 7 -0.17 -3.20 -23.69
C GLY A 7 -1.37 -4.16 -23.63
N HIS A 8 -2.34 -3.93 -24.52
CA HIS A 8 -3.55 -4.75 -24.59
C HIS A 8 -3.30 -6.08 -25.32
N ALA A 9 -3.99 -7.12 -24.85
CA ALA A 9 -3.99 -8.46 -25.48
C ALA A 9 -2.58 -9.05 -25.72
N TYR A 10 -1.68 -8.87 -24.77
CA TYR A 10 -0.35 -9.48 -24.85
C TYR A 10 -0.48 -11.01 -24.92
N PRO A 11 0.01 -11.67 -26.02
CA PRO A 11 -0.30 -13.06 -26.30
C PRO A 11 0.03 -14.03 -25.16
N PRO A 12 1.20 -13.97 -24.48
CA PRO A 12 1.49 -14.89 -23.38
C PRO A 12 0.46 -14.82 -22.24
N ILE A 13 -0.01 -13.62 -21.87
CA ILE A 13 -1.06 -13.46 -20.84
C ILE A 13 -2.39 -14.03 -21.34
N VAL A 14 -2.77 -13.75 -22.60
CA VAL A 14 -4.03 -14.24 -23.19
C VAL A 14 -4.07 -15.76 -23.22
N GLU A 15 -2.98 -16.39 -23.64
CA GLU A 15 -2.86 -17.86 -23.73
C GLU A 15 -2.92 -18.49 -22.34
N ALA A 16 -2.12 -17.99 -21.38
CA ALA A 16 -2.08 -18.51 -20.02
C ALA A 16 -3.44 -18.37 -19.31
N VAL A 17 -4.09 -17.22 -19.44
CA VAL A 17 -5.42 -16.96 -18.86
C VAL A 17 -6.49 -17.86 -19.52
N THR A 18 -6.43 -18.05 -20.83
CA THR A 18 -7.37 -18.95 -21.55
C THR A 18 -7.26 -20.39 -21.04
N GLU A 19 -6.04 -20.86 -20.81
CA GLU A 19 -5.82 -22.19 -20.24
C GLU A 19 -6.30 -22.27 -18.78
N GLN A 20 -6.01 -21.24 -17.97
CA GLN A 20 -6.50 -21.20 -16.60
C GLN A 20 -8.03 -21.17 -16.51
N LEU A 21 -8.72 -20.49 -17.43
CA LEU A 21 -10.19 -20.47 -17.48
C LEU A 21 -10.78 -21.87 -17.69
N ARG A 22 -10.11 -22.74 -18.46
CA ARG A 22 -10.54 -24.16 -18.63
C ARG A 22 -10.40 -24.96 -17.34
N ARG A 23 -9.49 -24.54 -16.44
CA ARG A 23 -9.24 -25.18 -15.14
C ARG A 23 -10.13 -24.58 -14.01
N GLY A 24 -10.76 -23.45 -14.25
CA GLY A 24 -11.61 -22.74 -13.30
C GLY A 24 -11.07 -21.38 -12.85
N SER A 25 -11.95 -20.54 -12.33
CA SER A 25 -11.67 -19.14 -11.97
C SER A 25 -11.93 -18.78 -10.52
N GLY A 26 -12.53 -19.65 -9.70
CA GLY A 26 -12.83 -19.37 -8.30
C GLY A 26 -12.71 -20.60 -7.43
N PHE A 27 -11.94 -20.50 -6.36
CA PHE A 27 -11.67 -21.60 -5.43
C PHE A 27 -11.72 -21.09 -3.98
N MET A 28 -12.05 -22.00 -3.05
CA MET A 28 -12.12 -21.71 -1.61
C MET A 28 -10.79 -21.88 -0.89
N LEU A 29 -9.81 -22.49 -1.54
CA LEU A 29 -8.48 -22.76 -1.00
C LEU A 29 -7.42 -22.18 -1.92
N ALA A 30 -6.20 -22.00 -1.38
CA ALA A 30 -5.06 -21.54 -2.13
C ALA A 30 -4.78 -22.45 -3.34
N THR A 31 -4.47 -21.84 -4.47
CA THR A 31 -4.17 -22.52 -5.72
C THR A 31 -2.67 -22.54 -5.99
N GLU A 32 -2.21 -23.47 -6.83
CA GLU A 32 -0.79 -23.54 -7.22
C GLU A 32 -0.29 -22.23 -7.85
N CYS A 33 -1.11 -21.57 -8.67
CA CYS A 33 -0.73 -20.31 -9.28
C CYS A 33 -0.65 -19.15 -8.26
N GLU A 34 -1.46 -19.17 -7.19
CA GLU A 34 -1.33 -18.21 -6.08
C GLU A 34 -0.01 -18.40 -5.36
N VAL A 35 0.33 -19.66 -5.00
CA VAL A 35 1.57 -19.97 -4.28
C VAL A 35 2.79 -19.59 -5.13
N ALA A 36 2.83 -20.02 -6.39
CA ALA A 36 3.93 -19.71 -7.29
C ALA A 36 4.13 -18.21 -7.49
N TYR A 37 3.04 -17.46 -7.63
CA TYR A 37 3.12 -16.00 -7.77
C TYR A 37 3.54 -15.31 -6.46
N ALA A 38 3.08 -15.80 -5.31
CA ALA A 38 3.51 -15.30 -4.01
C ALA A 38 5.01 -15.50 -3.79
N GLU A 39 5.54 -16.68 -4.08
CA GLU A 39 6.97 -17.00 -4.03
C GLU A 39 7.78 -16.10 -4.97
N HIS A 40 7.28 -15.89 -6.20
CA HIS A 40 7.92 -14.99 -7.15
C HIS A 40 8.01 -13.55 -6.62
N LEU A 41 6.93 -12.98 -6.10
CA LEU A 41 6.95 -11.62 -5.52
C LEU A 41 7.88 -11.53 -4.31
N CYS A 42 7.84 -12.50 -3.40
CA CYS A 42 8.72 -12.54 -2.24
C CYS A 42 10.21 -12.64 -2.65
N SER A 43 10.53 -13.29 -3.75
CA SER A 43 11.90 -13.39 -4.25
C SER A 43 12.45 -12.08 -4.83
N ARG A 44 11.58 -11.09 -5.12
CA ARG A 44 11.96 -9.85 -5.81
C ARG A 44 12.43 -8.74 -4.89
N SER A 45 12.05 -8.76 -3.63
CA SER A 45 12.44 -7.72 -2.66
C SER A 45 12.75 -8.32 -1.29
N PRO A 46 13.85 -7.92 -0.62
CA PRO A 46 14.21 -8.40 0.71
C PRO A 46 13.18 -8.02 1.79
N SER A 47 12.40 -6.96 1.58
CA SER A 47 11.34 -6.54 2.49
C SER A 47 10.07 -7.41 2.40
N PHE A 48 9.96 -8.31 1.40
CA PHE A 48 8.80 -9.15 1.16
C PHE A 48 8.98 -10.54 1.78
N GLU A 49 8.84 -10.66 3.08
CA GLU A 49 8.89 -11.95 3.76
C GLU A 49 7.59 -12.76 3.54
N LYS A 50 6.46 -12.08 3.43
CA LYS A 50 5.15 -12.66 3.12
C LYS A 50 4.34 -11.74 2.22
N VAL A 51 3.42 -12.34 1.44
CA VAL A 51 2.47 -11.62 0.61
C VAL A 51 1.06 -12.15 0.81
N ARG A 52 0.07 -11.26 0.69
CA ARG A 52 -1.36 -11.60 0.65
C ARG A 52 -2.04 -10.81 -0.45
N PHE A 53 -2.91 -11.48 -1.22
CA PHE A 53 -3.59 -10.87 -2.36
C PHE A 53 -5.00 -10.37 -2.01
N MET A 54 -5.41 -9.33 -2.73
CA MET A 54 -6.72 -8.67 -2.71
C MET A 54 -7.16 -8.40 -4.15
N ASN A 55 -8.25 -7.63 -4.33
CA ASN A 55 -8.80 -7.35 -5.67
C ASN A 55 -8.46 -5.95 -6.20
N SER A 56 -7.94 -5.07 -5.36
CA SER A 56 -7.59 -3.71 -5.76
C SER A 56 -6.48 -3.11 -4.90
N GLY A 57 -5.82 -2.05 -5.42
CA GLY A 57 -4.88 -1.25 -4.63
C GLY A 57 -5.55 -0.54 -3.46
N THR A 58 -6.83 -0.15 -3.59
CA THR A 58 -7.63 0.41 -2.49
C THR A 58 -7.74 -0.58 -1.33
N GLU A 59 -8.07 -1.84 -1.63
CA GLU A 59 -8.11 -2.90 -0.60
C GLU A 59 -6.72 -3.12 0.01
N ALA A 60 -5.67 -3.13 -0.81
CA ALA A 60 -4.30 -3.30 -0.32
C ALA A 60 -3.91 -2.19 0.68
N VAL A 61 -4.15 -0.93 0.33
CA VAL A 61 -3.88 0.19 1.25
C VAL A 61 -4.77 0.11 2.51
N MET A 62 -6.05 -0.19 2.36
CA MET A 62 -6.94 -0.39 3.53
C MET A 62 -6.38 -1.48 4.47
N VAL A 63 -5.89 -2.58 3.91
CA VAL A 63 -5.33 -3.70 4.68
C VAL A 63 -4.02 -3.29 5.35
N THR A 64 -3.12 -2.55 4.69
CA THR A 64 -1.89 -2.06 5.34
C THR A 64 -2.18 -1.15 6.51
N ILE A 65 -3.14 -0.22 6.40
CA ILE A 65 -3.56 0.65 7.50
C ILE A 65 -4.14 -0.18 8.66
N LYS A 66 -5.02 -1.13 8.37
CA LYS A 66 -5.63 -1.99 9.40
C LYS A 66 -4.59 -2.91 10.07
N ALA A 67 -3.67 -3.48 9.31
CA ALA A 67 -2.57 -4.29 9.84
C ALA A 67 -1.64 -3.46 10.73
N SER A 68 -1.30 -2.23 10.32
CA SER A 68 -0.49 -1.31 11.12
C SER A 68 -1.16 -0.97 12.46
N ARG A 69 -2.46 -0.67 12.43
CA ARG A 69 -3.25 -0.44 13.65
C ARG A 69 -3.30 -1.69 14.55
N ALA A 70 -3.52 -2.86 13.98
CA ALA A 70 -3.57 -4.11 14.74
C ALA A 70 -2.22 -4.46 15.36
N PHE A 71 -1.11 -4.18 14.66
CA PHE A 71 0.24 -4.44 15.13
C PHE A 71 0.66 -3.51 16.26
N THR A 72 0.38 -2.22 16.13
CA THR A 72 0.84 -1.19 17.08
C THR A 72 -0.16 -0.93 18.22
N GLY A 73 -1.44 -1.27 18.04
CA GLY A 73 -2.53 -0.87 18.93
C GLY A 73 -2.89 0.62 18.84
N ARG A 74 -2.37 1.36 17.86
CA ARG A 74 -2.50 2.81 17.72
C ARG A 74 -3.53 3.15 16.64
N PRO A 75 -4.35 4.21 16.80
CA PRO A 75 -5.44 4.51 15.85
C PRO A 75 -5.03 5.39 14.66
N LYS A 76 -4.06 6.30 14.83
CA LYS A 76 -3.74 7.33 13.84
C LYS A 76 -2.77 6.85 12.76
N ILE A 77 -2.85 7.49 11.60
CA ILE A 77 -1.89 7.34 10.51
C ILE A 77 -1.38 8.70 10.07
N ALA A 78 -0.19 8.75 9.49
CA ALA A 78 0.30 9.95 8.81
C ALA A 78 0.45 9.66 7.32
N LYS A 79 0.14 10.66 6.48
CA LYS A 79 0.31 10.59 5.02
C LYS A 79 0.65 11.97 4.46
N VAL A 80 1.22 12.00 3.26
CA VAL A 80 1.56 13.25 2.58
C VAL A 80 0.31 13.90 1.97
N GLU A 81 0.25 15.25 2.04
CA GLU A 81 -0.79 16.03 1.38
C GLU A 81 -0.83 15.75 -0.13
N GLY A 82 -2.03 15.69 -0.69
CA GLY A 82 -2.26 15.47 -2.12
C GLY A 82 -1.99 14.06 -2.62
N ALA A 83 -1.35 13.18 -1.82
CA ALA A 83 -1.08 11.81 -2.22
C ALA A 83 -2.37 10.98 -2.31
N TYR A 84 -2.49 10.19 -3.38
CA TYR A 84 -3.65 9.33 -3.63
C TYR A 84 -3.36 7.88 -3.21
N HIS A 85 -4.18 7.36 -2.32
CA HIS A 85 -4.04 6.00 -1.79
C HIS A 85 -5.34 5.17 -1.90
N GLY A 86 -6.16 5.43 -2.91
CA GLY A 86 -7.43 4.73 -3.10
C GLY A 86 -8.61 5.44 -2.44
N ALA A 87 -9.72 4.71 -2.26
CA ALA A 87 -11.02 5.26 -1.84
C ALA A 87 -11.46 4.74 -0.46
N TYR A 88 -10.52 4.55 0.46
CA TYR A 88 -10.80 4.26 1.86
C TYR A 88 -10.76 5.57 2.66
N ASP A 89 -11.78 5.86 3.46
CA ASP A 89 -11.96 7.16 4.14
C ASP A 89 -10.68 7.74 4.76
N TYR A 90 -9.93 6.92 5.48
CA TYR A 90 -8.66 7.34 6.11
C TYR A 90 -7.53 7.58 5.10
N ALA A 91 -7.52 6.85 4.00
CA ALA A 91 -6.49 6.96 2.96
C ALA A 91 -6.72 8.15 2.03
N GLU A 92 -7.98 8.58 1.87
CA GLU A 92 -8.35 9.65 0.95
C GLU A 92 -8.35 11.06 1.56
N VAL A 93 -8.18 11.20 2.89
CA VAL A 93 -8.06 12.51 3.52
C VAL A 93 -6.98 13.33 2.81
N SER A 94 -7.30 14.55 2.42
CA SER A 94 -6.42 15.50 1.72
C SER A 94 -5.78 14.98 0.42
N GLN A 95 -6.41 14.02 -0.28
CA GLN A 95 -5.94 13.60 -1.60
C GLN A 95 -6.41 14.55 -2.73
N ILE A 96 -7.42 15.39 -2.48
CA ILE A 96 -7.89 16.45 -3.36
C ILE A 96 -8.05 17.70 -2.51
N THR A 97 -7.15 18.65 -2.67
CA THR A 97 -7.14 19.92 -1.94
C THR A 97 -7.05 21.10 -2.90
N ASN A 98 -7.31 22.28 -2.40
CA ASN A 98 -7.15 23.53 -3.14
C ASN A 98 -6.78 24.68 -2.17
N PRO A 99 -6.29 25.83 -2.68
CA PRO A 99 -5.79 26.94 -1.85
C PRO A 99 -6.76 27.46 -0.79
N THR A 100 -8.06 27.24 -0.94
CA THR A 100 -9.05 27.75 0.02
C THR A 100 -9.26 26.85 1.23
N VAL A 101 -8.79 25.59 1.19
CA VAL A 101 -9.06 24.59 2.22
C VAL A 101 -7.83 23.85 2.75
N TRP A 102 -6.69 23.87 2.05
CA TRP A 102 -5.51 23.07 2.45
C TRP A 102 -4.79 23.56 3.70
N GLY A 103 -5.08 24.81 4.14
CA GLY A 103 -4.48 25.34 5.36
C GLY A 103 -3.09 25.93 5.15
N ASP A 104 -2.27 25.86 6.20
CA ASP A 104 -0.90 26.33 6.20
C ASP A 104 0.04 25.31 5.52
N ALA A 105 1.02 25.78 4.76
CA ALA A 105 1.98 24.94 4.06
C ALA A 105 2.82 24.06 5.03
N ASP A 106 3.06 24.55 6.25
CA ASP A 106 3.78 23.83 7.30
C ASP A 106 2.89 22.93 8.15
N ARG A 107 1.57 23.13 8.10
CA ARG A 107 0.57 22.33 8.82
C ARG A 107 -0.68 22.17 7.97
N PRO A 108 -0.64 21.30 6.96
CA PRO A 108 -1.78 21.08 6.07
C PRO A 108 -3.01 20.58 6.83
N ASN A 109 -4.19 21.02 6.40
CA ASN A 109 -5.45 20.56 6.98
C ASN A 109 -5.81 19.15 6.53
N GLY A 110 -6.51 18.42 7.39
CA GLY A 110 -7.28 17.23 7.00
C GLY A 110 -8.53 17.64 6.20
N VAL A 111 -8.52 17.45 4.88
CA VAL A 111 -9.62 17.85 3.98
C VAL A 111 -10.39 16.60 3.52
N PRO A 112 -11.72 16.53 3.72
CA PRO A 112 -12.52 15.40 3.22
C PRO A 112 -12.64 15.45 1.70
N VAL A 113 -12.67 14.28 1.07
CA VAL A 113 -12.92 14.16 -0.37
C VAL A 113 -14.42 14.23 -0.68
N ALA A 114 -15.23 13.66 0.18
CA ALA A 114 -16.68 13.58 0.01
C ALA A 114 -17.44 14.25 1.16
N HIS A 115 -18.64 14.74 0.85
CA HIS A 115 -19.58 15.15 1.88
C HIS A 115 -19.97 13.97 2.76
N GLY A 116 -19.94 14.13 4.07
CA GLY A 116 -20.31 13.07 5.01
C GLY A 116 -19.14 12.15 5.39
N THR A 117 -17.90 12.45 5.00
CA THR A 117 -16.73 11.74 5.55
C THR A 117 -16.77 11.79 7.07
N PRO A 118 -16.63 10.64 7.77
CA PRO A 118 -16.70 10.61 9.24
C PRO A 118 -15.64 11.50 9.88
N ALA A 119 -16.01 12.26 10.90
CA ALA A 119 -15.06 13.12 11.62
C ALA A 119 -13.87 12.35 12.19
N ALA A 120 -14.06 11.09 12.60
CA ALA A 120 -12.99 10.22 13.04
C ALA A 120 -11.92 10.03 11.97
N ALA A 121 -12.31 9.89 10.68
CA ALA A 121 -11.32 9.77 9.60
C ALA A 121 -10.44 11.02 9.50
N LEU A 122 -11.03 12.21 9.64
CA LEU A 122 -10.27 13.47 9.60
C LEU A 122 -9.36 13.64 10.82
N ASN A 123 -9.82 13.23 12.01
CA ASN A 123 -9.09 13.40 13.27
C ASN A 123 -7.93 12.39 13.43
N ASP A 124 -8.06 11.23 12.80
CA ASP A 124 -7.07 10.13 12.91
C ASP A 124 -6.05 10.12 11.78
N VAL A 125 -6.06 11.12 10.89
CA VAL A 125 -5.09 11.23 9.80
C VAL A 125 -4.28 12.53 9.92
N ILE A 126 -2.99 12.37 10.14
CA ILE A 126 -2.04 13.50 10.19
C ILE A 126 -1.52 13.75 8.78
N ILE A 127 -1.69 14.98 8.29
CA ILE A 127 -1.24 15.37 6.96
C ILE A 127 0.14 15.99 7.05
N LEU A 128 1.08 15.40 6.33
CA LEU A 128 2.48 15.83 6.30
C LEU A 128 2.76 16.71 5.07
N PRO A 129 3.49 17.82 5.23
CA PRO A 129 3.97 18.60 4.11
C PRO A 129 5.04 17.79 3.34
N PHE A 130 4.85 17.65 2.02
CA PHE A 130 5.72 16.82 1.19
C PHE A 130 7.13 17.40 1.10
N ASN A 131 8.15 16.57 1.34
CA ASN A 131 9.57 16.92 1.31
C ASN A 131 9.98 18.04 2.28
N ASN A 132 9.14 18.42 3.25
CA ASN A 132 9.53 19.30 4.34
C ASN A 132 9.87 18.46 5.58
N THR A 133 11.10 17.96 5.62
CA THR A 133 11.58 16.99 6.63
C THR A 133 11.37 17.52 8.06
N GLN A 134 11.77 18.77 8.33
CA GLN A 134 11.69 19.33 9.67
C GLN A 134 10.24 19.38 10.17
N ARG A 135 9.34 19.95 9.36
CA ARG A 135 7.92 20.11 9.75
C ARG A 135 7.20 18.76 9.85
N ALA A 136 7.51 17.81 8.96
CA ALA A 136 6.96 16.48 9.05
C ALA A 136 7.36 15.79 10.36
N LEU A 137 8.63 15.86 10.77
CA LEU A 137 9.09 15.30 12.04
C LEU A 137 8.42 15.95 13.26
N GLU A 138 8.25 17.27 13.26
CA GLU A 138 7.57 17.98 14.34
C GLU A 138 6.11 17.52 14.47
N LEU A 139 5.40 17.37 13.34
CA LEU A 139 4.01 16.88 13.33
C LEU A 139 3.90 15.40 13.77
N LEU A 140 4.85 14.57 13.38
CA LEU A 140 4.89 13.18 13.83
C LEU A 140 5.14 13.09 15.34
N GLU A 141 6.03 13.92 15.88
CA GLU A 141 6.36 13.91 17.31
C GLU A 141 5.18 14.34 18.19
N GLU A 142 4.35 15.29 17.73
CA GLU A 142 3.12 15.68 18.42
C GLU A 142 2.13 14.51 18.62
N HIS A 143 2.27 13.43 17.80
CA HIS A 143 1.36 12.27 17.79
C HIS A 143 2.08 10.93 17.97
N ALA A 144 3.33 10.92 18.46
CA ALA A 144 4.21 9.74 18.49
C ALA A 144 3.54 8.51 19.14
N GLU A 145 2.81 8.70 20.25
CA GLU A 145 2.16 7.60 20.98
C GLU A 145 0.90 7.05 20.30
N GLU A 146 0.35 7.78 19.31
CA GLU A 146 -0.92 7.43 18.65
C GLU A 146 -0.75 6.95 17.20
N LEU A 147 0.44 7.15 16.59
CA LEU A 147 0.68 6.85 15.18
C LEU A 147 1.00 5.37 14.96
N ALA A 148 0.14 4.70 14.19
CA ALA A 148 0.33 3.32 13.74
C ALA A 148 1.32 3.22 12.59
N CYS A 149 1.23 4.13 11.62
CA CYS A 149 2.12 4.12 10.47
C CYS A 149 2.26 5.51 9.82
N VAL A 150 3.34 5.62 9.03
CA VAL A 150 3.52 6.65 8.01
C VAL A 150 3.33 5.99 6.65
N LEU A 151 2.30 6.42 5.91
CA LEU A 151 1.93 5.93 4.59
C LEU A 151 2.49 6.86 3.51
N LEU A 152 3.36 6.35 2.66
CA LEU A 152 4.03 7.10 1.61
C LEU A 152 3.84 6.45 0.23
N ASP A 153 3.47 7.25 -0.77
CA ASP A 153 3.74 6.97 -2.18
C ASP A 153 5.09 7.61 -2.51
N PRO A 154 6.14 6.84 -2.89
CA PRO A 154 7.47 7.41 -3.15
C PRO A 154 7.53 8.39 -4.33
N MET A 155 6.51 8.39 -5.20
CA MET A 155 6.41 9.31 -6.35
C MET A 155 4.94 9.64 -6.61
N PRO A 156 4.29 10.45 -5.75
CA PRO A 156 2.85 10.64 -5.80
C PRO A 156 2.43 11.36 -7.08
N HIS A 157 1.63 10.67 -7.89
CA HIS A 157 1.25 11.13 -9.23
C HIS A 157 0.36 12.38 -9.23
N ARG A 158 -0.41 12.62 -8.18
CA ARG A 158 -1.28 13.80 -8.06
C ARG A 158 -0.57 15.07 -7.67
N VAL A 159 0.62 14.98 -7.08
CA VAL A 159 1.47 16.13 -6.75
C VAL A 159 2.61 16.31 -7.76
N GLY A 160 2.34 15.99 -9.01
CA GLY A 160 3.25 16.26 -10.13
C GLY A 160 4.30 15.20 -10.39
N MET A 161 4.18 14.00 -9.80
CA MET A 161 5.19 12.93 -9.90
C MET A 161 6.57 13.38 -9.40
N ASN A 162 6.60 14.31 -8.47
CA ASN A 162 7.83 14.69 -7.80
C ASN A 162 8.31 13.51 -6.94
N PRO A 163 9.56 13.08 -7.06
CA PRO A 163 10.08 12.01 -6.22
C PRO A 163 10.19 12.47 -4.77
N ILE A 164 10.07 11.52 -3.87
CA ILE A 164 10.40 11.73 -2.46
C ILE A 164 11.90 12.04 -2.33
N GLU A 165 12.25 13.06 -1.55
CA GLU A 165 13.65 13.40 -1.31
C GLU A 165 14.30 12.37 -0.37
N PRO A 166 15.54 11.95 -0.63
CA PRO A 166 16.25 10.95 0.18
C PRO A 166 16.35 11.33 1.66
N GLU A 167 16.53 12.61 1.97
CA GLU A 167 16.55 13.11 3.36
C GLU A 167 15.21 12.91 4.05
N PHE A 168 14.11 13.29 3.37
CA PHE A 168 12.76 13.11 3.90
C PHE A 168 12.46 11.63 4.13
N LEU A 169 12.75 10.77 3.16
CA LEU A 169 12.52 9.33 3.26
C LEU A 169 13.32 8.70 4.42
N THR A 170 14.60 9.04 4.52
CA THR A 170 15.48 8.55 5.60
C THR A 170 14.96 8.99 6.98
N ALA A 171 14.50 10.23 7.09
CA ALA A 171 13.92 10.76 8.32
C ALA A 171 12.64 9.99 8.71
N MET A 172 11.72 9.73 7.75
CA MET A 172 10.51 8.94 7.99
C MET A 172 10.83 7.51 8.42
N ARG A 173 11.80 6.85 7.77
CA ARG A 173 12.23 5.49 8.15
C ARG A 173 12.82 5.46 9.56
N ASN A 174 13.69 6.40 9.88
CA ASN A 174 14.34 6.46 11.20
C ASN A 174 13.31 6.77 12.29
N TRP A 175 12.43 7.73 12.06
CA TRP A 175 11.39 8.08 13.03
C TRP A 175 10.46 6.91 13.32
N THR A 176 9.95 6.23 12.26
CA THR A 176 9.05 5.07 12.44
C THR A 176 9.72 3.95 13.23
N LYS A 177 11.00 3.66 12.93
CA LYS A 177 11.80 2.67 13.68
C LYS A 177 11.94 3.01 15.15
N THR A 178 12.25 4.26 15.46
CA THR A 178 12.48 4.74 16.84
C THR A 178 11.20 4.73 17.67
N ASN A 179 10.07 5.08 17.07
CA ASN A 179 8.80 5.22 17.76
C ASN A 179 7.90 3.97 17.70
N GLY A 180 8.36 2.88 17.10
CA GLY A 180 7.60 1.65 16.99
C GLY A 180 6.35 1.77 16.11
N SER A 181 6.33 2.75 15.20
CA SER A 181 5.36 2.88 14.12
C SER A 181 5.84 2.13 12.89
N LEU A 182 4.96 1.84 11.93
CA LEU A 182 5.35 1.19 10.68
C LEU A 182 5.56 2.21 9.54
N LEU A 183 6.57 1.97 8.69
CA LEU A 183 6.68 2.62 7.40
C LEU A 183 5.94 1.79 6.36
N VAL A 184 4.92 2.37 5.73
CA VAL A 184 4.12 1.73 4.69
C VAL A 184 4.36 2.41 3.37
N PHE A 185 4.76 1.64 2.33
CA PHE A 185 4.83 2.15 0.98
C PHE A 185 3.58 1.77 0.18
N ASP A 186 3.00 2.76 -0.49
CA ASP A 186 2.04 2.56 -1.57
C ASP A 186 2.79 2.52 -2.90
N GLU A 187 3.10 1.32 -3.33
CA GLU A 187 3.74 1.06 -4.63
C GLU A 187 2.75 0.54 -5.69
N VAL A 188 1.49 0.86 -5.56
CA VAL A 188 0.46 0.51 -6.56
C VAL A 188 0.81 1.03 -7.96
N ILE A 189 1.58 2.12 -8.07
CA ILE A 189 2.12 2.63 -9.34
C ILE A 189 3.61 2.37 -9.46
N THR A 190 4.38 2.63 -8.42
CA THR A 190 5.84 2.71 -8.44
C THR A 190 6.54 1.35 -8.41
N TYR A 191 5.83 0.25 -8.09
CA TYR A 191 6.40 -1.10 -8.10
C TYR A 191 6.98 -1.49 -9.46
N ARG A 192 6.51 -0.90 -10.55
CA ARG A 192 7.02 -1.09 -11.92
C ARG A 192 8.36 -0.39 -12.19
N SER A 193 8.82 0.47 -11.31
CA SER A 193 9.97 1.35 -11.57
C SER A 193 11.31 0.65 -11.42
N ASP A 194 11.33 -0.46 -10.68
CA ASP A 194 12.50 -1.31 -10.51
C ASP A 194 12.07 -2.77 -10.34
N TYR A 195 13.02 -3.72 -10.38
CA TYR A 195 12.74 -5.15 -10.27
C TYR A 195 12.04 -5.51 -8.96
N GLY A 196 12.44 -4.94 -7.85
CA GLY A 196 11.83 -5.15 -6.52
C GLY A 196 10.97 -3.98 -6.05
N GLY A 197 10.47 -3.13 -6.97
CA GLY A 197 9.76 -1.90 -6.65
C GLY A 197 10.68 -0.69 -6.49
N LEU A 198 10.12 0.52 -6.45
CA LEU A 198 10.92 1.74 -6.27
C LEU A 198 11.69 1.73 -4.95
N GLN A 199 11.22 1.01 -3.93
CA GLN A 199 11.90 0.79 -2.66
C GLN A 199 13.34 0.25 -2.84
N MET A 200 13.57 -0.61 -3.85
CA MET A 200 14.92 -1.12 -4.15
C MET A 200 15.84 -0.02 -4.67
N ALA A 201 15.38 0.79 -5.60
CA ALA A 201 16.15 1.91 -6.13
C ALA A 201 16.39 3.01 -5.09
N LEU A 202 15.53 3.14 -4.10
CA LEU A 202 15.66 4.09 -2.99
C LEU A 202 16.45 3.53 -1.80
N GLU A 203 16.85 2.26 -1.85
CA GLU A 203 17.59 1.56 -0.78
C GLU A 203 16.91 1.65 0.60
N VAL A 204 15.56 1.61 0.62
CA VAL A 204 14.75 1.65 1.84
C VAL A 204 13.83 0.45 1.92
N GLU A 205 13.85 -0.22 3.05
CA GLU A 205 12.95 -1.34 3.35
C GLU A 205 11.75 -0.85 4.18
N PRO A 206 10.56 -0.72 3.57
CA PRO A 206 9.33 -0.47 4.32
C PRO A 206 8.92 -1.71 5.12
N ASP A 207 8.11 -1.52 6.16
CA ASP A 207 7.55 -2.62 6.95
C ASP A 207 6.43 -3.34 6.20
N LEU A 208 5.64 -2.59 5.42
CA LEU A 208 4.59 -3.09 4.52
C LEU A 208 4.62 -2.34 3.19
N THR A 209 4.30 -3.05 2.11
CA THR A 209 4.12 -2.47 0.77
C THR A 209 2.75 -2.85 0.22
N ALA A 210 1.95 -1.84 -0.15
CA ALA A 210 0.73 -2.03 -0.91
C ALA A 210 1.05 -2.04 -2.42
N MET A 211 0.53 -3.03 -3.13
CA MET A 211 0.71 -3.23 -4.57
C MET A 211 -0.62 -3.36 -5.29
N GLY A 212 -0.61 -3.20 -6.60
CA GLY A 212 -1.79 -3.35 -7.45
C GLY A 212 -1.44 -3.14 -8.92
N LYS A 213 -2.46 -2.81 -9.73
CA LYS A 213 -2.29 -2.47 -11.15
C LYS A 213 -1.45 -3.48 -11.93
N MET A 214 -0.17 -3.18 -12.15
CA MET A 214 0.69 -3.99 -13.02
C MET A 214 0.86 -5.43 -12.54
N ILE A 215 0.83 -5.66 -11.22
CA ILE A 215 0.97 -7.02 -10.68
C ILE A 215 -0.20 -7.97 -11.03
N GLY A 216 -1.23 -7.49 -11.69
CA GLY A 216 -2.37 -8.28 -12.17
C GLY A 216 -2.35 -8.59 -13.67
N GLY A 217 -1.33 -8.16 -14.42
CA GLY A 217 -1.27 -8.41 -15.86
C GLY A 217 -2.46 -7.85 -16.66
N GLY A 218 -3.17 -6.86 -16.11
CA GLY A 218 -4.39 -6.27 -16.67
C GLY A 218 -5.70 -6.73 -16.02
N PHE A 219 -5.64 -7.65 -15.06
CA PHE A 219 -6.78 -8.15 -14.29
C PHE A 219 -6.85 -7.50 -12.90
N PRO A 220 -8.04 -7.52 -12.23
CA PRO A 220 -8.22 -6.96 -10.89
C PRO A 220 -7.30 -7.65 -9.87
N VAL A 221 -6.49 -6.84 -9.18
CA VAL A 221 -5.56 -7.32 -8.16
C VAL A 221 -5.17 -6.21 -7.20
N GLY A 222 -4.97 -6.57 -5.97
CA GLY A 222 -4.22 -5.89 -4.96
C GLY A 222 -3.30 -6.88 -4.26
N GLY A 223 -2.26 -6.37 -3.61
CA GLY A 223 -1.36 -7.19 -2.81
C GLY A 223 -0.78 -6.39 -1.66
N VAL A 224 -0.57 -7.03 -0.53
CA VAL A 224 0.22 -6.51 0.58
C VAL A 224 1.37 -7.47 0.81
N ALA A 225 2.58 -6.95 0.77
CA ALA A 225 3.78 -7.69 1.13
C ALA A 225 4.52 -6.97 2.27
N GLY A 226 5.30 -7.69 3.04
CA GLY A 226 6.09 -7.08 4.10
C GLY A 226 6.56 -8.08 5.16
N ARG A 227 6.90 -7.53 6.31
CA ARG A 227 7.46 -8.25 7.46
C ARG A 227 6.54 -9.39 7.92
N ALA A 228 7.14 -10.53 8.20
CA ALA A 228 6.42 -11.73 8.60
C ALA A 228 5.61 -11.54 9.89
N ASP A 229 6.15 -10.85 10.88
CA ASP A 229 5.49 -10.62 12.17
C ASP A 229 4.22 -9.74 12.05
N VAL A 230 4.21 -8.78 11.13
CA VAL A 230 3.03 -7.96 10.84
C VAL A 230 2.02 -8.76 10.00
N MET A 231 2.49 -9.48 8.98
CA MET A 231 1.64 -10.28 8.09
C MET A 231 0.99 -11.47 8.82
N ASP A 232 1.62 -12.00 9.86
CA ASP A 232 1.09 -13.11 10.67
C ASP A 232 -0.14 -12.74 11.50
N LEU A 233 -0.41 -11.45 11.71
CA LEU A 233 -1.67 -11.00 12.31
C LEU A 233 -2.91 -11.42 11.48
N MET A 234 -2.72 -11.67 10.18
CA MET A 234 -3.75 -12.13 9.25
C MET A 234 -3.75 -13.64 9.04
N ASN A 235 -2.85 -14.39 9.69
CA ASN A 235 -2.73 -15.83 9.52
C ASN A 235 -3.69 -16.57 10.45
N PRO A 236 -4.76 -17.23 9.97
CA PRO A 236 -5.74 -17.90 10.81
C PRO A 236 -5.21 -19.16 11.52
N LYS A 237 -4.00 -19.61 11.16
CA LYS A 237 -3.30 -20.72 11.80
C LYS A 237 -2.18 -20.26 12.74
N GLY A 238 -1.95 -18.95 12.83
CA GLY A 238 -0.93 -18.36 13.68
C GLY A 238 -1.46 -18.08 15.09
N ASP A 239 -0.57 -18.07 16.08
CA ASP A 239 -0.90 -17.79 17.49
C ASP A 239 -1.35 -16.33 17.70
N ASN A 240 -0.99 -15.42 16.78
CA ASN A 240 -1.27 -13.99 16.84
C ASN A 240 -2.36 -13.53 15.86
N TYR A 241 -3.32 -14.39 15.53
CA TYR A 241 -4.42 -14.03 14.63
C TYR A 241 -5.37 -13.03 15.29
N VAL A 242 -5.22 -11.76 14.93
CA VAL A 242 -6.05 -10.66 15.49
C VAL A 242 -6.72 -9.80 14.41
N PHE A 243 -6.36 -10.02 13.14
CA PHE A 243 -6.88 -9.25 12.01
C PHE A 243 -7.43 -10.17 10.91
N PRO A 244 -8.70 -10.60 11.02
CA PRO A 244 -9.34 -11.39 9.98
C PRO A 244 -9.53 -10.57 8.70
N TYR A 245 -9.03 -11.11 7.58
CA TYR A 245 -9.25 -10.55 6.26
C TYR A 245 -9.64 -11.66 5.28
N SER A 246 -10.70 -11.45 4.52
CA SER A 246 -11.10 -12.32 3.42
C SER A 246 -11.80 -11.53 2.31
N GLY A 247 -11.76 -12.05 1.10
CA GLY A 247 -12.47 -11.52 -0.06
C GLY A 247 -12.75 -12.67 -1.03
N THR A 248 -13.97 -12.78 -1.52
CA THR A 248 -14.42 -13.90 -2.36
C THR A 248 -13.53 -14.13 -3.58
N PHE A 249 -13.02 -13.07 -4.18
CA PHE A 249 -12.18 -13.13 -5.38
C PHE A 249 -10.70 -12.82 -5.11
N SER A 250 -10.31 -12.66 -3.84
CA SER A 250 -8.90 -12.47 -3.49
C SER A 250 -8.07 -13.67 -3.94
N ALA A 251 -6.92 -13.41 -4.55
CA ALA A 251 -6.05 -14.44 -5.13
C ALA A 251 -6.74 -15.32 -6.20
N ASN A 252 -7.72 -14.79 -6.93
CA ASN A 252 -8.36 -15.56 -7.98
C ASN A 252 -7.31 -16.02 -9.03
N PRO A 253 -7.40 -17.27 -9.51
CA PRO A 253 -6.35 -17.85 -10.34
C PRO A 253 -6.15 -17.13 -11.68
N ILE A 254 -7.14 -16.39 -12.17
CA ILE A 254 -7.00 -15.61 -13.40
C ILE A 254 -6.02 -14.46 -13.20
N SER A 255 -6.23 -13.64 -12.14
CA SER A 255 -5.32 -12.53 -11.81
C SER A 255 -3.93 -13.03 -11.39
N MET A 256 -3.86 -14.16 -10.67
CA MET A 256 -2.59 -14.76 -10.26
C MET A 256 -1.78 -15.25 -11.47
N THR A 257 -2.43 -15.96 -12.39
CA THR A 257 -1.80 -16.45 -13.64
C THR A 257 -1.35 -15.28 -14.51
N ALA A 258 -2.20 -14.28 -14.71
CA ALA A 258 -1.87 -13.13 -15.54
C ALA A 258 -0.74 -12.24 -14.96
N GLY A 259 -0.70 -12.11 -13.65
CA GLY A 259 0.32 -11.32 -12.96
C GLY A 259 1.68 -12.01 -12.91
N HIS A 260 1.69 -13.35 -12.93
CA HIS A 260 2.91 -14.16 -12.88
C HIS A 260 3.66 -14.22 -14.21
N ILE A 261 2.98 -14.03 -15.36
CA ILE A 261 3.58 -13.95 -16.71
C ILE A 261 4.37 -12.64 -16.88
#